data_9ccb39291d38543caab2117a70d0a667
#
_entry.id   9ccb39291d38543caab2117a70d0a667
#
_cell.length_a   1.000
_cell.length_b   1.000
_cell.length_c   1.000
_cell.angle_alpha   90.00
_cell.angle_beta   90.00
_cell.angle_gamma   90.00
#
_symmetry.space_group_name_H-M   'P 1'
#
loop_
_entity.id
_entity.type
_entity.pdbx_description
1 polymer ?
#
loop_
_entity_poly.entity_id
_entity_poly.type
_entity_poly.pdbx_seq_one_letter_code
_entity_poly.pdbx_strand_id
1 'polypeptide(L)'
;MKRFLALFITTVVLSLSVAAQEHTRPPKATTPPRAPNVPAETPSIAAPGWTKFTSQEGRFSVLMPGTPEDKVETTPSDHGPYTTHLLILRQPRNVFLIGWVDYDPSFNFNRQTELEMNRDNFVKGVNARLLETRLIRIDGYQALEFTAENANRIFRSRVYMVGRRPYQLVIGSPKGIDDTVNINRFFNSFKISPY
;
A
#
# COMPACT_ATOMS: atom_id res chain seq x y z
N MET A 1 -8.33 -28.43 -14.42
CA MET A 1 -7.99 -27.00 -14.31
C MET A 1 -7.83 -26.72 -12.81
N LYS A 2 -6.59 -26.72 -12.31
CA LYS A 2 -6.28 -26.58 -10.88
C LYS A 2 -6.28 -25.08 -10.53
N ARG A 3 -7.15 -24.71 -9.60
CA ARG A 3 -7.29 -23.33 -9.10
C ARG A 3 -6.07 -22.99 -8.23
N PHE A 4 -5.18 -22.14 -8.72
CA PHE A 4 -4.14 -21.51 -7.91
C PHE A 4 -4.83 -20.54 -6.94
N LEU A 5 -4.77 -20.84 -5.66
CA LEU A 5 -5.37 -20.04 -4.60
C LEU A 5 -4.26 -19.15 -4.01
N ALA A 6 -3.94 -18.06 -4.67
CA ALA A 6 -3.20 -16.99 -4.01
C ALA A 6 -4.17 -16.21 -3.13
N LEU A 7 -4.17 -16.53 -1.84
CA LEU A 7 -5.06 -15.93 -0.84
C LEU A 7 -4.43 -14.66 -0.28
N PHE A 8 -4.40 -13.58 -1.09
CA PHE A 8 -4.18 -12.26 -0.56
C PHE A 8 -5.44 -11.80 0.20
N ILE A 9 -5.32 -11.65 1.51
CA ILE A 9 -6.28 -10.96 2.38
C ILE A 9 -7.65 -11.66 2.51
N THR A 10 -7.70 -12.86 3.09
CA THR A 10 -8.99 -13.42 3.53
C THR A 10 -9.32 -13.10 5.00
N THR A 11 -8.44 -12.47 5.77
CA THR A 11 -8.67 -12.28 7.20
C THR A 11 -8.66 -10.81 7.67
N VAL A 12 -8.73 -9.83 6.77
CA VAL A 12 -8.94 -8.43 7.18
C VAL A 12 -10.39 -8.04 6.92
N VAL A 13 -11.34 -8.82 7.44
CA VAL A 13 -12.69 -8.32 7.71
C VAL A 13 -12.56 -7.45 8.96
N LEU A 14 -12.28 -6.20 8.75
CA LEU A 14 -12.18 -5.22 9.82
C LEU A 14 -13.53 -4.54 10.00
N SER A 15 -14.16 -4.81 11.13
CA SER A 15 -15.17 -3.95 11.72
C SER A 15 -14.61 -2.53 11.91
N LEU A 16 -14.93 -1.63 10.97
CA LEU A 16 -14.67 -0.21 11.08
C LEU A 16 -15.73 0.42 11.96
N SER A 17 -15.54 0.32 13.28
CA SER A 17 -16.29 1.16 14.24
C SER A 17 -15.72 2.58 14.16
N VAL A 18 -16.51 3.51 13.68
CA VAL A 18 -16.24 4.94 13.70
C VAL A 18 -16.54 5.43 15.11
N ALA A 19 -15.52 5.67 15.92
CA ALA A 19 -15.65 6.48 17.12
C ALA A 19 -15.42 7.94 16.73
N ALA A 20 -16.47 8.76 16.86
CA ALA A 20 -16.37 10.21 16.75
C ALA A 20 -15.67 10.74 18.01
N GLN A 21 -14.55 11.42 17.86
CA GLN A 21 -13.92 12.20 18.93
C GLN A 21 -14.05 13.69 18.66
N GLU A 22 -14.60 14.36 19.66
CA GLU A 22 -14.78 15.81 19.73
C GLU A 22 -13.45 16.57 19.72
N HIS A 23 -13.46 17.70 19.03
CA HIS A 23 -12.34 18.63 18.91
C HIS A 23 -12.25 19.52 20.15
N THR A 24 -11.18 19.43 20.90
CA THR A 24 -10.72 20.48 21.82
C THR A 24 -9.59 21.29 21.16
N ARG A 25 -9.75 22.61 21.18
CA ARG A 25 -8.91 23.63 20.55
C ARG A 25 -7.59 23.83 21.33
N PRO A 26 -6.40 23.84 20.69
CA PRO A 26 -5.15 24.14 21.38
C PRO A 26 -4.85 25.65 21.47
N PRO A 27 -4.04 26.08 22.45
CA PRO A 27 -3.72 27.49 22.70
C PRO A 27 -2.61 28.02 21.78
N LYS A 28 -2.62 29.36 21.67
CA LYS A 28 -1.81 30.23 20.82
C LYS A 28 -0.32 30.21 21.22
N ALA A 29 0.57 29.88 20.30
CA ALA A 29 2.01 29.85 20.54
C ALA A 29 2.69 31.14 20.07
N THR A 30 3.64 31.60 20.88
CA THR A 30 4.49 32.81 20.72
C THR A 30 5.72 32.49 19.87
N THR A 31 6.13 33.41 19.00
CA THR A 31 7.25 33.30 18.05
C THR A 31 8.61 33.52 18.74
N PRO A 32 9.63 32.64 18.52
CA PRO A 32 11.02 32.92 18.90
C PRO A 32 11.87 33.47 17.72
N PRO A 33 13.06 34.07 17.98
CA PRO A 33 13.84 34.86 17.02
C PRO A 33 14.60 33.99 16.00
N ARG A 34 14.85 34.62 14.84
CA ARG A 34 15.48 34.12 13.63
C ARG A 34 17.00 33.91 13.77
N ALA A 35 17.50 32.74 13.47
CA ALA A 35 18.92 32.38 13.36
C ALA A 35 19.42 32.42 11.88
N PRO A 36 20.75 32.56 11.62
CA PRO A 36 21.28 32.95 10.32
C PRO A 36 21.39 31.81 9.29
N ASN A 37 21.35 32.21 8.02
CA ASN A 37 21.36 31.39 6.81
C ASN A 37 22.61 30.49 6.68
N VAL A 38 22.37 29.20 6.51
CA VAL A 38 23.30 28.21 5.93
C VAL A 38 22.69 27.74 4.59
N PRO A 39 23.48 27.60 3.48
CA PRO A 39 22.92 27.17 2.20
C PRO A 39 22.35 25.75 2.31
N ALA A 40 21.07 25.62 2.04
CA ALA A 40 20.32 24.37 2.15
C ALA A 40 20.60 23.48 0.92
N GLU A 41 21.07 22.26 1.16
CA GLU A 41 20.77 21.12 0.32
C GLU A 41 19.25 21.04 0.19
N THR A 42 18.74 20.93 -1.04
CA THR A 42 17.31 20.89 -1.31
C THR A 42 16.67 19.68 -0.60
N PRO A 43 15.96 19.87 0.52
CA PRO A 43 15.28 18.75 1.16
C PRO A 43 14.09 18.40 0.26
N SER A 44 13.98 17.15 -0.09
CA SER A 44 12.70 16.58 -0.53
C SER A 44 11.67 16.92 0.54
N ILE A 45 10.81 17.94 0.27
CA ILE A 45 9.84 18.46 1.23
C ILE A 45 8.81 17.36 1.49
N ALA A 46 9.08 16.51 2.49
CA ALA A 46 8.05 15.69 3.06
C ALA A 46 6.97 16.64 3.60
N ALA A 47 5.75 16.57 3.08
CA ALA A 47 4.67 17.37 3.63
C ALA A 47 4.52 17.05 5.13
N PRO A 48 4.06 17.98 5.96
CA PRO A 48 3.92 17.78 7.39
C PRO A 48 3.21 16.45 7.68
N GLY A 49 3.84 15.60 8.50
CA GLY A 49 3.31 14.28 8.89
C GLY A 49 3.67 13.11 7.96
N TRP A 50 4.32 13.33 6.80
CA TRP A 50 4.80 12.24 5.94
C TRP A 50 6.29 11.98 6.18
N THR A 51 6.64 10.73 6.43
CA THR A 51 8.03 10.29 6.66
C THR A 51 8.39 9.15 5.72
N LYS A 52 9.69 9.01 5.45
CA LYS A 52 10.19 7.88 4.67
C LYS A 52 10.21 6.63 5.55
N PHE A 53 9.39 5.67 5.20
CA PHE A 53 9.42 4.32 5.74
C PHE A 53 10.32 3.44 4.85
N THR A 54 11.16 2.61 5.46
CA THR A 54 12.03 1.67 4.75
C THR A 54 11.85 0.27 5.33
N SER A 55 11.53 -0.70 4.49
CA SER A 55 11.51 -2.12 4.85
C SER A 55 12.75 -2.80 4.30
N GLN A 56 13.60 -3.32 5.19
CA GLN A 56 14.78 -4.11 4.79
C GLN A 56 14.34 -5.47 4.22
N GLU A 57 13.39 -6.13 4.84
CA GLU A 57 12.84 -7.41 4.41
C GLU A 57 12.07 -7.28 3.11
N GLY A 58 11.21 -6.28 3.01
CA GLY A 58 10.46 -5.97 1.78
C GLY A 58 11.31 -5.33 0.69
N ARG A 59 12.54 -4.88 0.98
CA ARG A 59 13.47 -4.23 0.04
C ARG A 59 12.84 -3.05 -0.70
N PHE A 60 12.21 -2.16 0.03
CA PHE A 60 11.63 -0.95 -0.53
C PHE A 60 11.66 0.22 0.45
N SER A 61 11.43 1.40 -0.09
CA SER A 61 11.09 2.59 0.69
C SER A 61 9.88 3.30 0.11
N VAL A 62 9.14 4.01 0.96
CA VAL A 62 7.93 4.76 0.58
C VAL A 62 7.69 5.88 1.57
N LEU A 63 7.02 6.95 1.15
CA LEU A 63 6.51 7.96 2.09
C LEU A 63 5.17 7.48 2.68
N MET A 64 5.04 7.56 4.00
CA MET A 64 3.82 7.23 4.73
C MET A 64 3.49 8.32 5.76
N PRO A 65 2.20 8.57 6.04
CA PRO A 65 1.79 9.59 7.03
C PRO A 65 1.78 9.05 8.47
N GLY A 66 2.65 8.10 8.79
CA GLY A 66 2.81 7.47 10.10
C GLY A 66 3.49 6.11 10.01
N THR A 67 3.57 5.42 11.14
CA THR A 67 4.17 4.07 11.24
C THR A 67 3.10 3.01 10.99
N PRO A 68 3.28 2.10 10.02
CA PRO A 68 2.34 1.02 9.78
C PRO A 68 2.45 -0.10 10.84
N GLU A 69 1.34 -0.81 11.06
CA GLU A 69 1.33 -2.12 11.70
C GLU A 69 1.87 -3.16 10.72
N ASP A 70 2.69 -4.08 11.20
CA ASP A 70 3.21 -5.20 10.41
C ASP A 70 2.50 -6.50 10.74
N LYS A 71 2.15 -7.29 9.71
CA LYS A 71 1.57 -8.62 9.83
C LYS A 71 2.27 -9.56 8.86
N VAL A 72 2.71 -10.69 9.37
CA VAL A 72 3.39 -11.73 8.59
C VAL A 72 2.66 -13.05 8.81
N GLU A 73 2.37 -13.76 7.72
CA GLU A 73 1.71 -15.06 7.76
C GLU A 73 2.35 -16.01 6.74
N THR A 74 2.74 -17.20 7.19
CA THR A 74 3.22 -18.25 6.31
C THR A 74 2.14 -19.30 6.13
N THR A 75 1.78 -19.55 4.88
CA THR A 75 0.74 -20.49 4.49
C THR A 75 1.34 -21.67 3.74
N PRO A 76 1.06 -22.92 4.16
CA PRO A 76 1.43 -24.10 3.38
C PRO A 76 0.59 -24.21 2.11
N SER A 77 1.18 -24.76 1.04
CA SER A 77 0.45 -25.10 -0.18
C SER A 77 1.04 -26.34 -0.86
N ASP A 78 0.33 -26.89 -1.85
CA ASP A 78 0.78 -28.03 -2.67
C ASP A 78 2.06 -27.74 -3.47
N HIS A 79 2.44 -26.46 -3.59
CA HIS A 79 3.63 -25.99 -4.32
C HIS A 79 4.72 -25.45 -3.40
N GLY A 80 4.71 -25.81 -2.12
CA GLY A 80 5.56 -25.25 -1.09
C GLY A 80 4.90 -24.11 -0.31
N PRO A 81 5.52 -23.67 0.79
CA PRO A 81 5.01 -22.56 1.58
C PRO A 81 5.18 -21.22 0.84
N TYR A 82 4.32 -20.27 1.18
CA TYR A 82 4.53 -18.86 0.82
C TYR A 82 4.29 -17.98 2.05
N THR A 83 5.06 -16.90 2.14
CA THR A 83 4.94 -15.94 3.25
C THR A 83 4.37 -14.63 2.73
N THR A 84 3.25 -14.22 3.30
CA THR A 84 2.60 -12.94 3.05
C THR A 84 3.02 -11.94 4.12
N HIS A 85 3.46 -10.77 3.69
CA HIS A 85 3.77 -9.63 4.54
C HIS A 85 2.78 -8.51 4.23
N LEU A 86 2.25 -7.86 5.27
CA LEU A 86 1.26 -6.81 5.12
C LEU A 86 1.50 -5.67 6.12
N LEU A 87 1.87 -4.52 5.60
CA LEU A 87 1.94 -3.26 6.35
C LEU A 87 0.62 -2.51 6.22
N ILE A 88 0.03 -2.14 7.35
CA ILE A 88 -1.27 -1.46 7.40
C ILE A 88 -1.13 -0.19 8.21
N LEU A 89 -1.47 0.96 7.61
CA LEU A 89 -1.58 2.22 8.33
C LEU A 89 -3.00 2.77 8.20
N ARG A 90 -3.68 2.93 9.33
CA ARG A 90 -5.01 3.52 9.42
C ARG A 90 -4.91 4.96 9.85
N GLN A 91 -5.48 5.83 9.04
CA GLN A 91 -5.67 7.25 9.33
C GLN A 91 -7.18 7.55 9.41
N PRO A 92 -7.60 8.66 9.99
CA PRO A 92 -9.02 8.98 10.14
C PRO A 92 -9.83 8.92 8.83
N ARG A 93 -9.19 9.27 7.70
CA ARG A 93 -9.82 9.25 6.37
C ARG A 93 -9.33 8.08 5.52
N ASN A 94 -8.04 7.77 5.54
CA ASN A 94 -7.40 6.86 4.61
C ASN A 94 -6.89 5.59 5.29
N VAL A 95 -6.84 4.53 4.51
CA VAL A 95 -6.10 3.31 4.87
C VAL A 95 -5.03 3.11 3.81
N PHE A 96 -3.79 2.94 4.25
CA PHE A 96 -2.64 2.63 3.40
C PHE A 96 -2.25 1.17 3.65
N LEU A 97 -2.07 0.42 2.58
CA LEU A 97 -1.62 -0.97 2.63
C LEU A 97 -0.42 -1.14 1.71
N ILE A 98 0.57 -1.88 2.18
CA ILE A 98 1.66 -2.40 1.35
C ILE A 98 1.79 -3.87 1.67
N GLY A 99 1.63 -4.72 0.67
CA GLY A 99 1.82 -6.15 0.80
C GLY A 99 2.88 -6.66 -0.15
N TRP A 100 3.56 -7.74 0.23
CA TRP A 100 4.39 -8.54 -0.67
C TRP A 100 4.32 -10.00 -0.28
N VAL A 101 4.68 -10.87 -1.23
CA VAL A 101 4.70 -12.31 -1.00
C VAL A 101 6.06 -12.88 -1.36
N ASP A 102 6.57 -13.71 -0.48
CA ASP A 102 7.72 -14.56 -0.71
C ASP A 102 7.25 -15.98 -1.01
N TYR A 103 7.43 -16.40 -2.25
CA TYR A 103 7.10 -17.73 -2.72
C TYR A 103 8.29 -18.67 -2.59
N ASP A 104 8.03 -19.92 -2.21
CA ASP A 104 9.00 -21.00 -2.34
C ASP A 104 9.52 -21.08 -3.79
N PRO A 105 10.81 -21.41 -4.02
CA PRO A 105 11.37 -21.54 -5.36
C PRO A 105 10.64 -22.52 -6.29
N SER A 106 9.93 -23.50 -5.75
CA SER A 106 9.12 -24.48 -6.52
C SER A 106 7.86 -23.88 -7.16
N PHE A 107 7.39 -22.70 -6.70
CA PHE A 107 6.26 -22.05 -7.33
C PHE A 107 6.57 -21.66 -8.77
N ASN A 108 5.70 -22.08 -9.68
CA ASN A 108 5.74 -21.67 -11.09
C ASN A 108 4.45 -20.93 -11.43
N PHE A 109 4.58 -19.66 -11.80
CA PHE A 109 3.45 -18.80 -12.14
C PHE A 109 3.75 -17.90 -13.33
N ASN A 110 2.70 -17.54 -14.06
CA ASN A 110 2.77 -16.50 -15.07
C ASN A 110 2.65 -15.13 -14.43
N ARG A 111 3.52 -14.19 -14.77
CA ARG A 111 3.57 -12.84 -14.17
C ARG A 111 2.26 -12.07 -14.36
N GLN A 112 1.67 -12.12 -15.54
CA GLN A 112 0.41 -11.41 -15.79
C GLN A 112 -0.73 -12.03 -14.99
N THR A 113 -0.83 -13.35 -14.98
CA THR A 113 -1.82 -14.07 -14.19
C THR A 113 -1.70 -13.72 -12.70
N GLU A 114 -0.46 -13.62 -12.18
CA GLU A 114 -0.22 -13.24 -10.80
C GLU A 114 -0.69 -11.82 -10.48
N LEU A 115 -0.42 -10.85 -11.37
CA LEU A 115 -0.93 -9.48 -11.22
C LEU A 115 -2.48 -9.44 -11.18
N GLU A 116 -3.11 -10.17 -12.07
CA GLU A 116 -4.58 -10.24 -12.16
C GLU A 116 -5.18 -10.94 -10.94
N MET A 117 -4.58 -12.03 -10.46
CA MET A 117 -5.01 -12.74 -9.26
C MET A 117 -4.90 -11.88 -8.00
N ASN A 118 -3.81 -11.10 -7.86
CA ASN A 118 -3.67 -10.15 -6.76
C ASN A 118 -4.78 -9.11 -6.77
N ARG A 119 -5.12 -8.53 -7.93
CA ARG A 119 -6.26 -7.63 -8.08
C ARG A 119 -7.56 -8.29 -7.67
N ASP A 120 -7.88 -9.45 -8.23
CA ASP A 120 -9.16 -10.11 -8.06
C ASP A 120 -9.37 -10.58 -6.61
N ASN A 121 -8.33 -11.11 -5.98
CA ASN A 121 -8.34 -11.48 -4.58
C ASN A 121 -8.54 -10.28 -3.67
N PHE A 122 -7.87 -9.16 -3.95
CA PHE A 122 -8.07 -7.91 -3.20
C PHE A 122 -9.52 -7.43 -3.33
N VAL A 123 -10.03 -7.30 -4.56
CA VAL A 123 -11.40 -6.83 -4.84
C VAL A 123 -12.43 -7.70 -4.13
N LYS A 124 -12.27 -9.02 -4.18
CA LYS A 124 -13.10 -9.99 -3.46
C LYS A 124 -12.97 -9.83 -1.94
N GLY A 125 -11.73 -9.70 -1.43
CA GLY A 125 -11.45 -9.63 0.01
C GLY A 125 -12.03 -8.41 0.70
N VAL A 126 -12.12 -7.27 0.00
CA VAL A 126 -12.73 -6.03 0.53
C VAL A 126 -14.19 -5.86 0.12
N ASN A 127 -14.80 -6.89 -0.48
CA ASN A 127 -16.17 -6.86 -1.01
C ASN A 127 -16.43 -5.64 -1.90
N ALA A 128 -15.54 -5.41 -2.85
CA ALA A 128 -15.58 -4.28 -3.76
C ALA A 128 -15.98 -4.69 -5.18
N ARG A 129 -16.38 -3.70 -5.99
CA ARG A 129 -16.57 -3.81 -7.42
C ARG A 129 -15.37 -3.17 -8.13
N LEU A 130 -14.80 -3.87 -9.09
CA LEU A 130 -13.75 -3.34 -9.97
C LEU A 130 -14.35 -2.25 -10.88
N LEU A 131 -13.71 -1.08 -10.91
CA LEU A 131 -14.11 0.04 -11.78
C LEU A 131 -13.22 0.14 -13.01
N GLU A 132 -11.90 0.07 -12.79
CA GLU A 132 -10.91 0.27 -13.84
C GLU A 132 -9.70 -0.62 -13.57
N THR A 133 -9.06 -1.09 -14.63
CA THR A 133 -7.79 -1.83 -14.56
C THR A 133 -6.97 -1.58 -15.81
N ARG A 134 -5.63 -1.43 -15.66
CA ARG A 134 -4.71 -1.27 -16.77
C ARG A 134 -3.34 -1.86 -16.46
N LEU A 135 -2.72 -2.47 -17.45
CA LEU A 135 -1.32 -2.85 -17.40
C LEU A 135 -0.46 -1.61 -17.69
N ILE A 136 0.58 -1.43 -16.88
CA ILE A 136 1.50 -0.30 -16.98
C ILE A 136 2.94 -0.79 -16.78
N ARG A 137 3.91 0.08 -17.06
CA ARG A 137 5.31 -0.13 -16.66
C ARG A 137 5.75 1.03 -15.78
N ILE A 138 6.38 0.71 -14.65
CA ILE A 138 6.92 1.70 -13.71
C ILE A 138 8.33 1.26 -13.34
N ASP A 139 9.31 2.15 -13.54
CA ASP A 139 10.73 1.89 -13.25
C ASP A 139 11.23 0.57 -13.91
N GLY A 140 10.72 0.24 -15.11
CA GLY A 140 11.04 -0.97 -15.86
C GLY A 140 10.26 -2.23 -15.46
N TYR A 141 9.54 -2.23 -14.33
CA TYR A 141 8.73 -3.36 -13.88
C TYR A 141 7.36 -3.37 -14.55
N GLN A 142 6.88 -4.58 -14.87
CA GLN A 142 5.48 -4.78 -15.24
C GLN A 142 4.60 -4.59 -14.00
N ALA A 143 3.56 -3.80 -14.14
CA ALA A 143 2.63 -3.51 -13.06
C ALA A 143 1.19 -3.48 -13.57
N LEU A 144 0.25 -3.67 -12.65
CA LEU A 144 -1.17 -3.53 -12.89
C LEU A 144 -1.72 -2.47 -11.94
N GLU A 145 -2.33 -1.45 -12.50
CA GLU A 145 -3.04 -0.41 -11.74
C GLU A 145 -4.54 -0.65 -11.85
N PHE A 146 -5.25 -0.51 -10.73
CA PHE A 146 -6.70 -0.64 -10.73
C PHE A 146 -7.38 0.24 -9.70
N THR A 147 -8.65 0.54 -9.96
CA THR A 147 -9.56 1.21 -9.05
C THR A 147 -10.73 0.28 -8.76
N ALA A 148 -11.10 0.17 -7.50
CA ALA A 148 -12.27 -0.59 -7.05
C ALA A 148 -13.06 0.20 -6.01
N GLU A 149 -14.33 -0.10 -5.83
CA GLU A 149 -15.16 0.53 -4.81
C GLU A 149 -16.04 -0.45 -4.05
N ASN A 150 -16.27 -0.20 -2.78
CA ASN A 150 -17.34 -0.83 -2.03
C ASN A 150 -18.36 0.22 -1.53
N ALA A 151 -19.24 -0.14 -0.60
CA ALA A 151 -20.27 0.79 -0.11
C ALA A 151 -19.68 2.11 0.41
N ASN A 152 -18.53 2.08 1.07
CA ASN A 152 -17.99 3.20 1.85
C ASN A 152 -16.72 3.83 1.25
N ARG A 153 -15.96 3.09 0.44
CA ARG A 153 -14.61 3.48 0.04
C ARG A 153 -14.35 3.28 -1.44
N ILE A 154 -13.46 4.11 -1.96
CA ILE A 154 -12.77 3.89 -3.22
C ILE A 154 -11.35 3.44 -2.88
N PHE A 155 -10.91 2.37 -3.54
CA PHE A 155 -9.57 1.82 -3.44
C PHE A 155 -8.81 2.07 -4.74
N ARG A 156 -7.61 2.62 -4.64
CA ARG A 156 -6.65 2.67 -5.74
C ARG A 156 -5.48 1.79 -5.40
N SER A 157 -5.05 0.99 -6.34
CA SER A 157 -4.00 -0.01 -6.13
C SER A 157 -3.03 -0.08 -7.29
N ARG A 158 -1.77 -0.38 -6.96
CA ARG A 158 -0.74 -0.80 -7.91
C ARG A 158 -0.14 -2.11 -7.46
N VAL A 159 -0.12 -3.09 -8.35
CA VAL A 159 0.57 -4.38 -8.14
C VAL A 159 1.79 -4.42 -9.04
N TYR A 160 2.96 -4.70 -8.48
CA TYR A 160 4.24 -4.79 -9.20
C TYR A 160 4.74 -6.22 -9.17
N MET A 161 5.39 -6.68 -10.26
CA MET A 161 6.15 -7.92 -10.28
C MET A 161 7.65 -7.64 -10.37
N VAL A 162 8.37 -7.91 -9.30
CA VAL A 162 9.83 -7.75 -9.22
C VAL A 162 10.48 -9.12 -9.07
N GLY A 163 10.98 -9.64 -10.18
CA GLY A 163 11.42 -11.03 -10.21
C GLY A 163 10.25 -11.99 -9.95
N ARG A 164 10.31 -12.67 -8.81
CA ARG A 164 9.27 -13.60 -8.33
C ARG A 164 8.40 -13.04 -7.23
N ARG A 165 8.66 -11.81 -6.78
CA ARG A 165 7.99 -11.17 -5.64
C ARG A 165 6.96 -10.17 -6.15
N PRO A 166 5.67 -10.40 -5.96
CA PRO A 166 4.64 -9.38 -6.16
C PRO A 166 4.65 -8.39 -4.98
N TYR A 167 4.45 -7.12 -5.30
CA TYR A 167 4.20 -6.06 -4.32
C TYR A 167 2.86 -5.42 -4.65
N GLN A 168 2.04 -5.20 -3.65
CA GLN A 168 0.78 -4.48 -3.82
C GLN A 168 0.72 -3.27 -2.90
N LEU A 169 0.51 -2.09 -3.47
CA LEU A 169 0.22 -0.86 -2.76
C LEU A 169 -1.25 -0.53 -2.91
N VAL A 170 -1.90 -0.15 -1.82
CA VAL A 170 -3.30 0.26 -1.83
C VAL A 170 -3.50 1.50 -0.98
N ILE A 171 -4.31 2.42 -1.45
CA ILE A 171 -4.92 3.48 -0.65
C ILE A 171 -6.43 3.37 -0.75
N GLY A 172 -7.10 3.31 0.41
CA GLY A 172 -8.56 3.31 0.52
C GLY A 172 -9.03 4.62 1.11
N SER A 173 -9.78 5.42 0.33
CA SER A 173 -10.32 6.72 0.73
C SER A 173 -11.84 6.68 0.81
N PRO A 174 -12.50 7.51 1.62
CA PRO A 174 -13.96 7.66 1.60
C PRO A 174 -14.45 8.10 0.22
N LYS A 175 -15.64 7.66 -0.16
CA LYS A 175 -16.28 8.13 -1.40
C LYS A 175 -16.55 9.63 -1.35
N GLY A 176 -16.44 10.30 -2.51
CA GLY A 176 -16.68 11.74 -2.63
C GLY A 176 -15.57 12.64 -2.14
N ILE A 177 -14.47 12.08 -1.64
CA ILE A 177 -13.29 12.83 -1.23
C ILE A 177 -12.22 12.75 -2.32
N ASP A 178 -11.79 13.89 -2.82
CA ASP A 178 -10.60 13.96 -3.68
C ASP A 178 -9.33 13.93 -2.81
N ASP A 179 -8.58 12.85 -2.92
CA ASP A 179 -7.33 12.64 -2.22
C ASP A 179 -6.14 12.40 -3.17
N THR A 180 -6.27 12.93 -4.38
CA THR A 180 -5.28 12.73 -5.46
C THR A 180 -3.86 13.11 -5.03
N VAL A 181 -3.70 14.14 -4.21
CA VAL A 181 -2.39 14.56 -3.69
C VAL A 181 -1.72 13.48 -2.86
N ASN A 182 -2.43 12.89 -1.90
CA ASN A 182 -1.89 11.83 -1.05
C ASN A 182 -1.71 10.51 -1.81
N ILE A 183 -2.62 10.20 -2.73
CA ILE A 183 -2.52 9.03 -3.61
C ILE A 183 -1.24 9.12 -4.44
N ASN A 184 -1.01 10.23 -5.12
CA ASN A 184 0.18 10.43 -5.95
C ASN A 184 1.46 10.41 -5.10
N ARG A 185 1.45 11.04 -3.92
CA ARG A 185 2.59 11.03 -3.01
C ARG A 185 2.95 9.62 -2.59
N PHE A 186 1.98 8.82 -2.15
CA PHE A 186 2.19 7.44 -1.73
C PHE A 186 2.75 6.59 -2.86
N PHE A 187 2.06 6.52 -4.00
CA PHE A 187 2.47 5.68 -5.10
C PHE A 187 3.79 6.10 -5.76
N ASN A 188 4.03 7.40 -5.94
CA ASN A 188 5.23 7.87 -6.65
C ASN A 188 6.48 7.86 -5.75
N SER A 189 6.31 7.81 -4.44
CA SER A 189 7.42 7.67 -3.50
C SER A 189 7.93 6.24 -3.32
N PHE A 190 7.16 5.24 -3.78
CA PHE A 190 7.56 3.85 -3.65
C PHE A 190 8.76 3.55 -4.54
N LYS A 191 9.83 3.07 -3.91
CA LYS A 191 11.07 2.70 -4.59
C LYS A 191 11.53 1.34 -4.11
N ILE A 192 11.78 0.44 -5.06
CA ILE A 192 12.36 -0.88 -4.81
C ILE A 192 13.87 -0.73 -4.72
N SER A 193 14.47 -1.27 -3.65
CA SER A 193 15.92 -1.32 -3.51
C SER A 193 16.48 -2.42 -4.43
N PRO A 194 17.53 -2.16 -5.17
CA PRO A 194 18.16 -3.19 -6.00
C PRO A 194 18.70 -4.35 -5.14
N TYR A 195 18.80 -5.52 -5.77
CA TYR A 195 19.38 -6.73 -5.17
C TYR A 195 20.87 -6.56 -4.98
#